data_aea3d692966cac17d7591f620f92153f
#
_entry.id   aea3d692966cac17d7591f620f92153f
#
_cell.length_a   1.000
_cell.length_b   1.000
_cell.length_c   1.000
_cell.angle_alpha   90.00
_cell.angle_beta   90.00
_cell.angle_gamma   90.00
#
_symmetry.space_group_name_H-M   'P 1'
#
loop_
_entity.id
_entity.type
_entity.pdbx_description
1 polymer ?
#
loop_
_entity_poly.entity_id
_entity_poly.type
_entity_poly.pdbx_seq_one_letter_code
_entity_poly.pdbx_strand_id
1 'polypeptide(L)'
;TGIPGNVMDARHMKALLNTDPFVLSSSGANYIQKVQQFLNKTYSDCYWKSIGLIPCNGIPERNMTKAIVYALQYEEAVAAGSVTPGTIPSSVDGIVGTNTLNRAPVLSAGSDKTPFVKILQAAITCMCLKDVGIDGIFDSAVSNAVSEFQKFMCLDQNSAVKLGTVCRKTWASFIISKGDTSRYAGGCDCSTILDLTKAQALKDHGYHYVGRYLTGTVTTNKEKTSKALTLDEINAITTAGL
;
A
#
# COMPACT_ATOMS: atom_id res chain seq x y z
N THR A 1 22.56 2.12 2.39
CA THR A 1 21.62 3.26 2.24
C THR A 1 20.65 3.07 1.08
N GLY A 2 20.90 2.11 0.15
CA GLY A 2 20.06 1.85 -1.00
C GLY A 2 20.17 2.88 -2.13
N ILE A 3 21.16 3.76 -2.12
CA ILE A 3 21.37 4.76 -3.17
C ILE A 3 22.53 4.32 -4.06
N PRO A 4 22.37 4.33 -5.40
CA PRO A 4 23.42 3.96 -6.33
C PRO A 4 24.47 5.04 -6.47
N GLY A 5 25.70 4.65 -6.81
CA GLY A 5 26.78 5.55 -7.19
C GLY A 5 27.97 5.51 -6.25
N ASN A 6 29.12 5.92 -6.76
CA ASN A 6 30.40 5.96 -6.05
C ASN A 6 30.81 7.40 -5.70
N VAL A 7 30.01 8.40 -6.08
CA VAL A 7 30.28 9.81 -5.83
C VAL A 7 29.37 10.31 -4.73
N MET A 8 29.94 10.98 -3.76
CA MET A 8 29.19 11.61 -2.67
C MET A 8 28.46 12.85 -3.21
N ASP A 9 27.16 12.73 -3.38
CA ASP A 9 26.26 13.83 -3.76
C ASP A 9 25.30 14.21 -2.61
N ALA A 10 24.42 15.16 -2.85
CA ALA A 10 23.45 15.60 -1.84
C ALA A 10 22.52 14.48 -1.35
N ARG A 11 22.25 13.46 -2.19
CA ARG A 11 21.42 12.30 -1.81
C ARG A 11 22.18 11.39 -0.84
N HIS A 12 23.45 11.12 -1.13
CA HIS A 12 24.31 10.32 -0.24
C HIS A 12 24.48 11.01 1.11
N MET A 13 24.72 12.34 1.12
CA MET A 13 24.79 13.11 2.35
C MET A 13 23.49 13.06 3.15
N LYS A 14 22.35 13.25 2.48
CA LYS A 14 21.04 13.15 3.13
C LYS A 14 20.76 11.76 3.68
N ALA A 15 21.14 10.72 2.95
CA ALA A 15 20.98 9.34 3.42
C ALA A 15 21.81 9.08 4.67
N LEU A 16 23.07 9.55 4.70
CA LEU A 16 23.94 9.41 5.86
C LEU A 16 23.42 10.19 7.09
N LEU A 17 22.82 11.35 6.88
CA LEU A 17 22.29 12.18 7.97
C LEU A 17 20.92 11.72 8.49
N ASN A 18 20.10 11.11 7.65
CA ASN A 18 18.73 10.72 8.00
C ASN A 18 18.55 9.22 8.27
N THR A 19 19.55 8.41 7.95
CA THR A 19 19.52 6.98 8.19
C THR A 19 20.54 6.68 9.27
N ASP A 20 20.11 6.12 10.38
CA ASP A 20 21.07 5.51 11.30
C ASP A 20 21.60 4.23 10.63
N PRO A 21 22.82 4.21 10.07
CA PRO A 21 23.34 3.07 9.38
C PRO A 21 23.70 1.92 10.33
N PHE A 22 23.70 2.18 11.64
CA PHE A 22 24.25 1.28 12.64
C PHE A 22 23.19 0.66 13.55
N VAL A 23 22.01 1.28 13.66
CA VAL A 23 20.93 0.79 14.51
C VAL A 23 19.65 0.66 13.70
N LEU A 24 19.25 -0.59 13.44
CA LEU A 24 17.88 -0.86 13.01
C LEU A 24 16.97 -0.51 14.17
N SER A 25 15.94 0.30 13.93
CA SER A 25 14.88 0.47 14.91
C SER A 25 14.40 -0.93 15.33
N SER A 26 14.38 -1.19 16.63
CA SER A 26 13.90 -2.48 17.16
C SER A 26 12.44 -2.79 16.81
N SER A 27 11.70 -1.79 16.33
CA SER A 27 10.33 -1.87 15.84
C SER A 27 10.22 -1.98 14.31
N GLY A 28 11.34 -1.88 13.57
CA GLY A 28 11.34 -1.94 12.11
C GLY A 28 11.44 -3.37 11.58
N ALA A 29 10.68 -3.68 10.53
CA ALA A 29 10.72 -4.99 9.90
C ALA A 29 11.77 -5.02 8.76
N ASN A 30 12.66 -6.01 8.78
CA ASN A 30 13.75 -6.14 7.80
C ASN A 30 13.25 -6.23 6.35
N TYR A 31 12.13 -6.91 6.09
CA TYR A 31 11.55 -7.00 4.75
C TYR A 31 11.04 -5.65 4.24
N ILE A 32 10.50 -4.79 5.10
CA ILE A 32 10.13 -3.41 4.75
C ILE A 32 11.38 -2.58 4.45
N GLN A 33 12.43 -2.73 5.24
CA GLN A 33 13.72 -2.07 4.98
C GLN A 33 14.29 -2.44 3.60
N LYS A 34 14.17 -3.70 3.19
CA LYS A 34 14.57 -4.14 1.84
C LYS A 34 13.79 -3.43 0.74
N VAL A 35 12.48 -3.21 0.94
CA VAL A 35 11.65 -2.41 0.00
C VAL A 35 12.13 -0.97 -0.05
N GLN A 36 12.37 -0.34 1.10
CA GLN A 36 12.89 1.03 1.18
C GLN A 36 14.22 1.19 0.45
N GLN A 37 15.14 0.25 0.66
CA GLN A 37 16.42 0.18 -0.04
C GLN A 37 16.26 -0.03 -1.56
N PHE A 38 15.36 -0.93 -1.97
CA PHE A 38 15.04 -1.17 -3.37
C PHE A 38 14.53 0.09 -4.06
N LEU A 39 13.55 0.79 -3.47
CA LEU A 39 13.00 2.02 -4.02
C LEU A 39 14.08 3.11 -4.15
N ASN A 40 14.85 3.33 -3.08
CA ASN A 40 15.95 4.33 -3.12
C ASN A 40 17.03 3.97 -4.15
N LYS A 41 17.42 2.70 -4.20
CA LYS A 41 18.47 2.24 -5.10
C LYS A 41 18.07 2.35 -6.57
N THR A 42 16.80 2.05 -6.88
CA THR A 42 16.35 1.89 -8.27
C THR A 42 15.68 3.15 -8.80
N TYR A 43 14.90 3.86 -7.97
CA TYR A 43 14.00 4.92 -8.43
C TYR A 43 14.20 6.27 -7.74
N SER A 44 15.25 6.47 -6.94
CA SER A 44 15.45 7.73 -6.23
C SER A 44 15.51 8.95 -7.15
N ASP A 45 16.03 8.82 -8.35
CA ASP A 45 16.10 9.91 -9.33
C ASP A 45 14.72 10.44 -9.72
N CYS A 46 13.69 9.58 -9.67
CA CYS A 46 12.33 9.96 -10.01
C CYS A 46 11.67 10.84 -8.95
N TYR A 47 12.04 10.70 -7.69
CA TYR A 47 11.26 11.28 -6.59
C TYR A 47 12.05 12.09 -5.54
N TRP A 48 13.38 11.96 -5.49
CA TRP A 48 14.14 12.55 -4.38
C TRP A 48 13.97 14.06 -4.25
N LYS A 49 13.80 14.79 -5.36
CA LYS A 49 13.55 16.24 -5.36
C LYS A 49 12.17 16.60 -4.84
N SER A 50 11.21 15.71 -4.94
CA SER A 50 9.81 15.93 -4.56
C SER A 50 9.52 15.52 -3.12
N ILE A 51 9.91 14.29 -2.72
CA ILE A 51 9.57 13.72 -1.42
C ILE A 51 10.80 13.38 -0.56
N GLY A 52 12.00 13.61 -1.09
CA GLY A 52 13.24 13.19 -0.45
C GLY A 52 13.49 11.70 -0.60
N LEU A 53 14.56 11.24 0.05
CA LEU A 53 14.84 9.81 0.17
C LEU A 53 13.96 9.18 1.24
N ILE A 54 13.60 7.92 1.01
CA ILE A 54 12.84 7.14 1.99
C ILE A 54 13.80 6.66 3.07
N PRO A 55 13.50 6.90 4.36
CA PRO A 55 14.27 6.33 5.46
C PRO A 55 14.27 4.80 5.38
N CYS A 56 15.44 4.17 5.47
CA CYS A 56 15.57 2.71 5.45
C CYS A 56 15.53 2.15 6.88
N ASN A 57 14.44 2.40 7.58
CA ASN A 57 14.24 2.10 9.00
C ASN A 57 13.32 0.90 9.27
N GLY A 58 12.77 0.27 8.21
CA GLY A 58 11.85 -0.85 8.34
C GLY A 58 10.43 -0.47 8.78
N ILE A 59 10.11 0.82 8.80
CA ILE A 59 8.77 1.32 9.16
C ILE A 59 8.07 1.82 7.90
N PRO A 60 6.86 1.33 7.57
CA PRO A 60 6.13 1.81 6.40
C PRO A 60 5.65 3.24 6.62
N GLU A 61 5.89 4.10 5.64
CA GLU A 61 5.52 5.51 5.67
C GLU A 61 4.77 5.92 4.40
N ARG A 62 4.02 7.01 4.47
CA ARG A 62 3.28 7.57 3.33
C ARG A 62 4.16 7.81 2.09
N ASN A 63 5.42 8.21 2.31
CA ASN A 63 6.35 8.46 1.21
C ASN A 63 6.75 7.17 0.47
N MET A 64 6.66 5.99 1.08
CA MET A 64 6.86 4.72 0.39
C MET A 64 5.80 4.49 -0.69
N THR A 65 4.51 4.70 -0.36
CA THR A 65 3.43 4.58 -1.34
C THR A 65 3.62 5.56 -2.50
N LYS A 66 4.03 6.79 -2.19
CA LYS A 66 4.29 7.79 -3.23
C LYS A 66 5.48 7.42 -4.11
N ALA A 67 6.55 6.85 -3.54
CA ALA A 67 7.69 6.34 -4.31
C ALA A 67 7.31 5.14 -5.18
N ILE A 68 6.40 4.28 -4.73
CA ILE A 68 5.84 3.17 -5.54
C ILE A 68 5.09 3.73 -6.76
N VAL A 69 4.34 4.84 -6.61
CA VAL A 69 3.68 5.50 -7.74
C VAL A 69 4.70 6.04 -8.73
N TYR A 70 5.75 6.72 -8.25
CA TYR A 70 6.85 7.18 -9.12
C TYR A 70 7.52 6.04 -9.87
N ALA A 71 7.80 4.93 -9.18
CA ALA A 71 8.38 3.73 -9.78
C ALA A 71 7.49 3.14 -10.87
N LEU A 72 6.18 3.02 -10.60
CA LEU A 72 5.21 2.52 -11.57
C LEU A 72 5.17 3.40 -12.82
N GLN A 73 5.04 4.71 -12.67
CA GLN A 73 5.02 5.66 -13.77
C GLN A 73 6.32 5.66 -14.58
N TYR A 74 7.47 5.48 -13.91
CA TYR A 74 8.75 5.37 -14.60
C TYR A 74 8.81 4.12 -15.49
N GLU A 75 8.42 2.96 -14.97
CA GLU A 75 8.39 1.71 -15.75
C GLU A 75 7.35 1.77 -16.89
N GLU A 76 6.23 2.45 -16.68
CA GLU A 76 5.27 2.74 -17.75
C GLU A 76 5.88 3.59 -18.87
N ALA A 77 6.68 4.60 -18.50
CA ALA A 77 7.38 5.44 -19.46
C ALA A 77 8.50 4.68 -20.19
N VAL A 78 9.21 3.79 -19.49
CA VAL A 78 10.21 2.88 -20.10
C VAL A 78 9.52 1.95 -21.11
N ALA A 79 8.43 1.31 -20.71
CA ALA A 79 7.68 0.41 -21.59
C ALA A 79 7.08 1.12 -22.83
N ALA A 80 6.79 2.41 -22.70
CA ALA A 80 6.34 3.25 -23.81
C ALA A 80 7.48 3.84 -24.67
N GLY A 81 8.74 3.53 -24.37
CA GLY A 81 9.90 4.10 -25.07
C GLY A 81 10.08 5.62 -24.87
N SER A 82 9.51 6.16 -23.80
CA SER A 82 9.49 7.61 -23.53
C SER A 82 10.60 8.10 -22.62
N VAL A 83 11.49 7.21 -22.17
CA VAL A 83 12.62 7.55 -21.30
C VAL A 83 13.87 7.79 -22.09
N THR A 84 14.49 8.95 -21.90
CA THR A 84 15.80 9.30 -22.46
C THR A 84 16.85 9.21 -21.35
N PRO A 85 18.08 8.72 -21.58
CA PRO A 85 19.11 8.66 -20.57
C PRO A 85 19.32 10.03 -19.86
N GLY A 86 19.30 10.01 -18.52
CA GLY A 86 19.49 11.21 -17.69
C GLY A 86 18.28 12.12 -17.57
N THR A 87 17.12 11.75 -18.14
CA THR A 87 15.89 12.55 -18.07
C THR A 87 14.74 11.75 -17.46
N ILE A 88 14.04 12.36 -16.51
CA ILE A 88 12.80 11.80 -15.98
C ILE A 88 11.63 12.48 -16.71
N PRO A 89 10.77 11.71 -17.44
CA PRO A 89 9.63 12.28 -18.13
C PRO A 89 8.67 13.02 -17.18
N SER A 90 8.03 14.07 -17.67
CA SER A 90 7.06 14.87 -16.88
C SER A 90 5.83 14.07 -16.45
N SER A 91 5.56 12.93 -17.08
CA SER A 91 4.49 11.99 -16.68
C SER A 91 4.84 11.19 -15.42
N VAL A 92 6.08 11.27 -14.94
CA VAL A 92 6.55 10.65 -13.69
C VAL A 92 6.47 11.72 -12.60
N ASP A 93 5.27 11.99 -12.13
CA ASP A 93 4.94 13.09 -11.22
C ASP A 93 4.48 12.64 -9.83
N GLY A 94 4.33 11.33 -9.62
CA GLY A 94 3.85 10.73 -8.37
C GLY A 94 2.36 10.97 -8.11
N ILE A 95 1.58 11.35 -9.14
CA ILE A 95 0.13 11.57 -9.06
C ILE A 95 -0.58 10.50 -9.88
N VAL A 96 -1.44 9.72 -9.23
CA VAL A 96 -2.19 8.67 -9.92
C VAL A 96 -3.37 9.27 -10.67
N GLY A 97 -3.24 9.30 -11.99
CA GLY A 97 -4.31 9.70 -12.91
C GLY A 97 -4.85 8.52 -13.72
N THR A 98 -5.82 8.83 -14.59
CA THR A 98 -6.40 7.84 -15.51
C THR A 98 -5.33 7.20 -16.41
N ASN A 99 -4.35 7.98 -16.86
CA ASN A 99 -3.28 7.49 -17.72
C ASN A 99 -2.38 6.48 -17.00
N THR A 100 -1.99 6.73 -15.73
CA THR A 100 -1.26 5.78 -14.90
C THR A 100 -2.00 4.46 -14.80
N LEU A 101 -3.29 4.50 -14.43
CA LEU A 101 -4.08 3.28 -14.29
C LEU A 101 -4.34 2.53 -15.60
N ASN A 102 -4.40 3.23 -16.73
CA ASN A 102 -4.61 2.60 -18.04
C ASN A 102 -3.33 1.96 -18.61
N ARG A 103 -2.16 2.46 -18.21
CA ARG A 103 -0.86 1.90 -18.63
C ARG A 103 -0.36 0.81 -17.69
N ALA A 104 -0.83 0.79 -16.44
CA ALA A 104 -0.45 -0.22 -15.47
C ALA A 104 -0.80 -1.62 -16.00
N PRO A 105 0.19 -2.53 -16.06
CA PRO A 105 -0.01 -3.82 -16.72
C PRO A 105 -0.90 -4.75 -15.91
N VAL A 106 -1.57 -5.66 -16.60
CA VAL A 106 -2.14 -6.86 -15.98
C VAL A 106 -0.98 -7.80 -15.62
N LEU A 107 -0.96 -8.29 -14.37
CA LEU A 107 0.04 -9.22 -13.88
C LEU A 107 -0.64 -10.47 -13.30
N SER A 108 -0.06 -11.62 -13.54
CA SER A 108 -0.51 -12.93 -13.03
C SER A 108 0.67 -13.88 -12.88
N ALA A 109 0.45 -15.06 -12.36
CA ALA A 109 1.48 -16.10 -12.28
C ALA A 109 2.16 -16.31 -13.64
N GLY A 110 3.50 -16.31 -13.64
CA GLY A 110 4.30 -16.44 -14.84
C GLY A 110 4.45 -15.16 -15.68
N SER A 111 4.01 -14.00 -15.18
CA SER A 111 4.28 -12.72 -15.88
C SER A 111 5.77 -12.46 -16.03
N ASP A 112 6.19 -12.08 -17.23
CA ASP A 112 7.57 -11.74 -17.61
C ASP A 112 7.97 -10.28 -17.33
N LYS A 113 7.01 -9.49 -16.84
CA LYS A 113 7.16 -8.04 -16.57
C LYS A 113 7.86 -7.79 -15.22
N THR A 114 9.09 -8.29 -15.10
CA THR A 114 9.90 -8.28 -13.87
C THR A 114 9.90 -6.93 -13.11
N PRO A 115 10.11 -5.76 -13.74
CA PRO A 115 10.09 -4.48 -13.01
C PRO A 115 8.73 -4.21 -12.34
N PHE A 116 7.64 -4.45 -13.06
CA PHE A 116 6.28 -4.25 -12.53
C PHE A 116 5.95 -5.27 -11.42
N VAL A 117 6.43 -6.50 -11.52
CA VAL A 117 6.28 -7.50 -10.46
C VAL A 117 7.03 -7.07 -9.19
N LYS A 118 8.25 -6.54 -9.30
CA LYS A 118 8.98 -5.97 -8.14
C LYS A 118 8.23 -4.81 -7.49
N ILE A 119 7.64 -3.92 -8.28
CA ILE A 119 6.81 -2.80 -7.79
C ILE A 119 5.56 -3.33 -7.07
N LEU A 120 4.92 -4.36 -7.63
CA LEU A 120 3.79 -5.02 -6.98
C LEU A 120 4.19 -5.67 -5.65
N GLN A 121 5.29 -6.41 -5.63
CA GLN A 121 5.84 -7.02 -4.41
C GLN A 121 6.14 -5.96 -3.34
N ALA A 122 6.70 -4.83 -3.74
CA ALA A 122 6.90 -3.68 -2.85
C ALA A 122 5.57 -3.13 -2.33
N ALA A 123 4.55 -3.00 -3.17
CA ALA A 123 3.21 -2.54 -2.77
C ALA A 123 2.55 -3.50 -1.77
N ILE A 124 2.59 -4.81 -2.04
CA ILE A 124 2.08 -5.85 -1.13
C ILE A 124 2.78 -5.75 0.23
N THR A 125 4.09 -5.67 0.23
CA THR A 125 4.90 -5.59 1.44
C THR A 125 4.54 -4.36 2.28
N CYS A 126 4.35 -3.20 1.64
CA CYS A 126 4.02 -1.95 2.34
C CYS A 126 2.58 -1.89 2.84
N MET A 127 1.62 -2.42 2.08
CA MET A 127 0.19 -2.27 2.35
C MET A 127 -0.38 -3.43 3.17
N CYS A 128 0.13 -4.64 2.95
CA CYS A 128 -0.37 -5.85 3.60
C CYS A 128 0.56 -6.35 4.71
N LEU A 129 1.72 -5.71 4.89
CA LEU A 129 2.77 -6.11 5.84
C LEU A 129 3.17 -7.60 5.67
N LYS A 130 3.18 -8.07 4.42
CA LYS A 130 3.57 -9.44 4.06
C LYS A 130 4.90 -9.45 3.33
N ASP A 131 5.83 -10.29 3.78
CA ASP A 131 7.07 -10.54 3.05
C ASP A 131 6.82 -11.51 1.90
N VAL A 132 6.80 -10.97 0.68
CA VAL A 132 6.69 -11.74 -0.57
C VAL A 132 7.97 -11.66 -1.40
N GLY A 133 9.06 -11.15 -0.81
CA GLY A 133 10.32 -10.88 -1.51
C GLY A 133 10.23 -9.65 -2.44
N ILE A 134 11.31 -9.41 -3.20
CA ILE A 134 11.39 -8.39 -4.28
C ILE A 134 12.26 -8.96 -5.41
N ASP A 135 11.97 -10.18 -5.82
CA ASP A 135 12.74 -10.88 -6.87
C ASP A 135 12.21 -10.64 -8.29
N GLY A 136 10.97 -10.16 -8.39
CA GLY A 136 10.30 -9.93 -9.68
C GLY A 136 9.66 -11.18 -10.26
N ILE A 137 9.45 -12.21 -9.44
CA ILE A 137 8.78 -13.44 -9.82
C ILE A 137 7.36 -13.40 -9.28
N PHE A 138 6.37 -13.50 -10.17
CA PHE A 138 4.97 -13.64 -9.78
C PHE A 138 4.65 -15.12 -9.55
N ASP A 139 4.95 -15.57 -8.34
CA ASP A 139 4.71 -16.95 -7.90
C ASP A 139 3.36 -17.13 -7.19
N SER A 140 3.15 -18.29 -6.59
CA SER A 140 1.93 -18.60 -5.83
C SER A 140 1.81 -17.77 -4.55
N ALA A 141 2.92 -17.39 -3.90
CA ALA A 141 2.89 -16.57 -2.70
C ALA A 141 2.40 -15.15 -3.03
N VAL A 142 2.91 -14.56 -4.12
CA VAL A 142 2.44 -13.26 -4.64
C VAL A 142 0.96 -13.36 -5.04
N SER A 143 0.56 -14.40 -5.76
CA SER A 143 -0.84 -14.60 -6.18
C SER A 143 -1.79 -14.69 -4.99
N ASN A 144 -1.42 -15.43 -3.95
CA ASN A 144 -2.21 -15.55 -2.73
C ASN A 144 -2.32 -14.21 -1.99
N ALA A 145 -1.22 -13.48 -1.84
CA ALA A 145 -1.22 -12.16 -1.20
C ALA A 145 -2.11 -11.15 -1.96
N VAL A 146 -2.07 -11.17 -3.31
CA VAL A 146 -2.97 -10.37 -4.15
C VAL A 146 -4.43 -10.78 -3.92
N SER A 147 -4.74 -12.08 -3.89
CA SER A 147 -6.09 -12.58 -3.67
C SER A 147 -6.66 -12.15 -2.31
N GLU A 148 -5.86 -12.25 -1.24
CA GLU A 148 -6.25 -11.82 0.10
C GLU A 148 -6.49 -10.30 0.14
N PHE A 149 -5.59 -9.51 -0.47
CA PHE A 149 -5.76 -8.07 -0.59
C PHE A 149 -7.04 -7.71 -1.36
N GLN A 150 -7.32 -8.40 -2.47
CA GLN A 150 -8.53 -8.18 -3.25
C GLN A 150 -9.80 -8.45 -2.44
N LYS A 151 -9.83 -9.53 -1.66
CA LYS A 151 -10.94 -9.83 -0.75
C LYS A 151 -11.08 -8.78 0.34
N PHE A 152 -9.97 -8.38 0.97
CA PHE A 152 -9.96 -7.31 1.97
C PHE A 152 -10.51 -5.99 1.41
N MET A 153 -10.18 -5.67 0.15
CA MET A 153 -10.67 -4.48 -0.55
C MET A 153 -12.05 -4.67 -1.19
N CYS A 154 -12.74 -5.77 -0.95
CA CYS A 154 -14.05 -6.11 -1.52
C CYS A 154 -14.08 -6.07 -3.06
N LEU A 155 -12.96 -6.41 -3.68
CA LEU A 155 -12.88 -6.50 -5.14
C LEU A 155 -13.39 -7.84 -5.68
N ASP A 156 -13.49 -8.87 -4.86
CA ASP A 156 -13.98 -10.20 -5.18
C ASP A 156 -15.46 -10.21 -5.59
N GLN A 157 -16.22 -9.20 -5.19
CA GLN A 157 -17.61 -9.00 -5.61
C GLN A 157 -17.74 -8.44 -7.04
N ASN A 158 -16.64 -8.09 -7.68
CA ASN A 158 -16.61 -7.52 -9.02
C ASN A 158 -16.23 -8.60 -10.04
N SER A 159 -17.16 -8.99 -10.91
CA SER A 159 -16.95 -10.02 -11.93
C SER A 159 -15.78 -9.73 -12.90
N ALA A 160 -15.36 -8.48 -13.02
CA ALA A 160 -14.20 -8.09 -13.84
C ALA A 160 -12.86 -8.27 -13.11
N VAL A 161 -12.87 -8.68 -11.84
CA VAL A 161 -11.67 -8.93 -11.04
C VAL A 161 -11.46 -10.44 -10.88
N LYS A 162 -10.36 -10.94 -11.43
CA LYS A 162 -9.93 -12.32 -11.20
C LYS A 162 -9.02 -12.34 -9.98
N LEU A 163 -9.38 -13.11 -8.96
CA LEU A 163 -8.58 -13.26 -7.75
C LEU A 163 -7.17 -13.78 -8.08
N GLY A 164 -6.18 -13.22 -7.41
CA GLY A 164 -4.77 -13.53 -7.63
C GLY A 164 -4.18 -12.93 -8.92
N THR A 165 -4.96 -12.14 -9.68
CA THR A 165 -4.51 -11.42 -10.87
C THR A 165 -4.61 -9.92 -10.63
N VAL A 166 -3.56 -9.18 -10.93
CA VAL A 166 -3.54 -7.72 -10.79
C VAL A 166 -4.07 -7.09 -12.05
N CYS A 167 -5.22 -6.44 -11.94
CA CYS A 167 -5.82 -5.64 -13.00
C CYS A 167 -5.82 -4.15 -12.61
N ARG A 168 -6.35 -3.29 -13.47
CA ARG A 168 -6.47 -1.85 -13.22
C ARG A 168 -7.12 -1.52 -11.85
N LYS A 169 -8.18 -2.25 -11.46
CA LYS A 169 -8.87 -2.05 -10.18
C LYS A 169 -8.00 -2.45 -8.99
N THR A 170 -7.24 -3.52 -9.14
CA THR A 170 -6.28 -3.96 -8.12
C THR A 170 -5.15 -2.93 -7.95
N TRP A 171 -4.57 -2.41 -9.05
CA TRP A 171 -3.61 -1.33 -8.99
C TRP A 171 -4.19 -0.09 -8.32
N ALA A 172 -5.39 0.36 -8.71
CA ALA A 172 -6.06 1.49 -8.07
C ALA A 172 -6.17 1.31 -6.56
N SER A 173 -6.51 0.11 -6.10
CA SER A 173 -6.65 -0.19 -4.68
C SER A 173 -5.32 -0.17 -3.92
N PHE A 174 -4.20 -0.49 -4.58
CA PHE A 174 -2.86 -0.36 -3.96
C PHE A 174 -2.36 1.08 -3.87
N ILE A 175 -2.60 1.90 -4.90
CA ILE A 175 -1.90 3.19 -5.06
C ILE A 175 -2.78 4.42 -4.88
N ILE A 176 -4.10 4.27 -4.78
CA ILE A 176 -5.04 5.37 -4.51
C ILE A 176 -5.63 5.21 -3.12
N SER A 177 -5.58 6.26 -2.30
CA SER A 177 -6.09 6.23 -0.93
C SER A 177 -7.58 5.86 -0.81
N LYS A 178 -8.37 6.17 -1.83
CA LYS A 178 -9.80 5.77 -1.92
C LYS A 178 -9.98 4.35 -2.48
N GLY A 179 -8.92 3.74 -2.99
CA GLY A 179 -8.99 2.48 -3.71
C GLY A 179 -9.79 2.56 -5.02
N ASP A 180 -10.26 1.43 -5.50
CA ASP A 180 -11.21 1.41 -6.62
C ASP A 180 -12.61 1.79 -6.14
N THR A 181 -13.12 2.93 -6.62
CA THR A 181 -14.43 3.45 -6.23
C THR A 181 -15.61 2.67 -6.81
N SER A 182 -15.37 1.74 -7.73
CA SER A 182 -16.42 0.86 -8.28
C SER A 182 -16.62 -0.43 -7.47
N ARG A 183 -15.86 -0.62 -6.37
CA ARG A 183 -16.06 -1.76 -5.48
C ARG A 183 -17.39 -1.63 -4.74
N TYR A 184 -18.04 -2.75 -4.53
CA TYR A 184 -19.24 -2.81 -3.71
C TYR A 184 -18.85 -3.17 -2.27
N ALA A 185 -18.88 -2.17 -1.39
CA ALA A 185 -18.57 -2.35 0.03
C ALA A 185 -19.44 -1.38 0.85
N GLY A 186 -20.36 -1.92 1.61
CA GLY A 186 -21.17 -1.17 2.57
C GLY A 186 -20.33 -0.80 3.79
N GLY A 187 -20.44 0.44 4.25
CA GLY A 187 -19.84 0.90 5.51
C GLY A 187 -20.87 1.66 6.35
N CYS A 188 -20.72 1.61 7.65
CA CYS A 188 -21.50 2.43 8.57
C CYS A 188 -20.60 3.13 9.58
N ASP A 189 -21.07 4.24 10.12
CA ASP A 189 -20.47 4.92 11.26
C ASP A 189 -21.40 4.77 12.47
N CYS A 190 -20.86 4.33 13.60
CA CYS A 190 -21.67 4.16 14.77
C CYS A 190 -20.94 4.58 16.07
N SER A 191 -21.71 5.15 16.99
CA SER A 191 -21.26 5.54 18.33
C SER A 191 -21.52 4.46 19.39
N THR A 192 -22.29 3.43 19.05
CA THR A 192 -22.59 2.31 19.95
C THR A 192 -21.41 1.35 20.01
N ILE A 193 -21.06 0.89 21.20
CA ILE A 193 -20.06 -0.15 21.39
C ILE A 193 -20.54 -1.45 20.74
N LEU A 194 -19.69 -2.03 19.90
CA LEU A 194 -19.96 -3.27 19.18
C LEU A 194 -19.35 -4.46 19.93
N ASP A 195 -20.19 -5.27 20.53
CA ASP A 195 -19.81 -6.63 20.93
C ASP A 195 -19.82 -7.57 19.70
N LEU A 196 -19.35 -8.81 19.84
CA LEU A 196 -19.27 -9.75 18.74
C LEU A 196 -20.62 -10.01 18.08
N THR A 197 -21.70 -10.04 18.85
CA THR A 197 -23.06 -10.29 18.33
C THR A 197 -23.51 -9.15 17.41
N LYS A 198 -23.30 -7.89 17.82
CA LYS A 198 -23.63 -6.72 17.00
C LYS A 198 -22.72 -6.61 15.77
N ALA A 199 -21.42 -6.88 15.93
CA ALA A 199 -20.48 -6.89 14.84
C ALA A 199 -20.87 -7.96 13.78
N GLN A 200 -21.22 -9.18 14.24
CA GLN A 200 -21.70 -10.24 13.34
C GLN A 200 -23.00 -9.85 12.65
N ALA A 201 -23.95 -9.22 13.34
CA ALA A 201 -25.19 -8.75 12.73
C ALA A 201 -24.94 -7.72 11.62
N LEU A 202 -24.01 -6.78 11.82
CA LEU A 202 -23.60 -5.85 10.76
C LEU A 202 -23.02 -6.59 9.55
N LYS A 203 -22.14 -7.56 9.79
CA LYS A 203 -21.56 -8.40 8.72
C LYS A 203 -22.63 -9.15 7.95
N ASP A 204 -23.58 -9.78 8.64
CA ASP A 204 -24.68 -10.54 8.05
C ASP A 204 -25.63 -9.66 7.22
N HIS A 205 -25.73 -8.38 7.55
CA HIS A 205 -26.46 -7.37 6.76
C HIS A 205 -25.64 -6.78 5.60
N GLY A 206 -24.46 -7.34 5.30
CA GLY A 206 -23.64 -6.94 4.15
C GLY A 206 -22.74 -5.74 4.37
N TYR A 207 -22.54 -5.30 5.60
CA TYR A 207 -21.52 -4.31 5.89
C TYR A 207 -20.13 -4.95 5.85
N HIS A 208 -19.15 -4.19 5.36
CA HIS A 208 -17.74 -4.60 5.24
C HIS A 208 -16.82 -3.74 6.08
N TYR A 209 -17.26 -2.54 6.43
CA TYR A 209 -16.49 -1.58 7.20
C TYR A 209 -17.36 -0.90 8.25
N VAL A 210 -16.77 -0.65 9.39
CA VAL A 210 -17.39 0.15 10.46
C VAL A 210 -16.45 1.27 10.92
N GLY A 211 -16.96 2.50 10.89
CA GLY A 211 -16.31 3.66 11.46
C GLY A 211 -16.59 3.74 12.95
N ARG A 212 -15.53 3.83 13.77
CA ARG A 212 -15.64 3.97 15.22
C ARG A 212 -14.87 5.18 15.71
N TYR A 213 -15.32 5.70 16.83
CA TYR A 213 -14.73 6.88 17.46
C TYR A 213 -13.53 6.49 18.33
N LEU A 214 -12.41 7.18 18.18
CA LEU A 214 -11.23 6.98 19.03
C LEU A 214 -11.41 7.60 20.41
N THR A 215 -12.24 8.66 20.53
CA THR A 215 -12.49 9.38 21.77
C THR A 215 -13.93 9.90 21.80
N GLY A 216 -14.34 10.40 22.95
CA GLY A 216 -15.59 11.12 23.14
C GLY A 216 -16.63 10.35 23.92
N THR A 217 -17.75 11.02 24.16
CA THR A 217 -18.90 10.49 24.91
C THR A 217 -20.17 10.69 24.10
N VAL A 218 -21.14 9.81 24.31
CA VAL A 218 -22.52 9.96 23.83
C VAL A 218 -23.43 10.08 25.05
N THR A 219 -24.43 10.94 24.96
CA THR A 219 -25.44 11.09 26.01
C THR A 219 -26.75 10.47 25.54
N THR A 220 -27.18 9.42 26.23
CA THR A 220 -28.44 8.73 25.97
C THR A 220 -29.22 8.67 27.28
N ASN A 221 -30.47 9.14 27.26
CA ASN A 221 -31.36 9.17 28.45
C ASN A 221 -30.72 9.85 29.67
N LYS A 222 -30.00 10.98 29.47
CA LYS A 222 -29.27 11.75 30.49
C LYS A 222 -28.00 11.06 31.04
N GLU A 223 -27.65 9.86 30.59
CA GLU A 223 -26.39 9.18 30.94
C GLU A 223 -25.32 9.43 29.87
N LYS A 224 -24.11 9.75 30.35
CA LYS A 224 -22.92 9.90 29.49
C LYS A 224 -22.17 8.58 29.46
N THR A 225 -22.11 7.97 28.30
CA THR A 225 -21.29 6.78 28.04
C THR A 225 -20.12 7.08 27.12
N SER A 226 -18.99 6.44 27.36
CA SER A 226 -17.84 6.52 26.45
C SER A 226 -18.23 5.87 25.12
N LYS A 227 -17.87 6.53 24.00
CA LYS A 227 -17.97 5.95 22.67
C LYS A 227 -16.57 5.61 22.10
N ALA A 228 -15.53 5.76 22.94
CA ALA A 228 -14.17 5.45 22.54
C ALA A 228 -14.01 3.95 22.23
N LEU A 229 -13.32 3.67 21.15
CA LEU A 229 -12.98 2.30 20.72
C LEU A 229 -12.10 1.63 21.79
N THR A 230 -12.45 0.40 22.16
CA THR A 230 -11.70 -0.42 23.12
C THR A 230 -11.02 -1.60 22.42
N LEU A 231 -10.06 -2.23 23.09
CA LEU A 231 -9.38 -3.41 22.53
C LEU A 231 -10.35 -4.59 22.36
N ASP A 232 -11.26 -4.79 23.33
CA ASP A 232 -12.28 -5.85 23.24
C ASP A 232 -13.21 -5.64 22.06
N GLU A 233 -13.57 -4.39 21.79
CA GLU A 233 -14.38 -4.04 20.63
C GLU A 233 -13.63 -4.24 19.32
N ILE A 234 -12.34 -3.89 19.24
CA ILE A 234 -11.49 -4.18 18.08
C ILE A 234 -11.47 -5.69 17.82
N ASN A 235 -11.26 -6.50 18.86
CA ASN A 235 -11.27 -7.95 18.76
C ASN A 235 -12.63 -8.49 18.26
N ALA A 236 -13.74 -7.94 18.74
CA ALA A 236 -15.08 -8.33 18.30
C ALA A 236 -15.31 -7.99 16.83
N ILE A 237 -14.96 -6.76 16.40
CA ILE A 237 -15.10 -6.28 15.02
C ILE A 237 -14.26 -7.13 14.06
N THR A 238 -12.99 -7.33 14.38
CA THR A 238 -12.07 -8.12 13.53
C THR A 238 -12.45 -9.60 13.48
N THR A 239 -12.95 -10.18 14.59
CA THR A 239 -13.45 -11.56 14.62
C THR A 239 -14.68 -11.73 13.73
N ALA A 240 -15.55 -10.74 13.66
CA ALA A 240 -16.70 -10.73 12.75
C ALA A 240 -16.30 -10.50 11.27
N GLY A 241 -15.07 -10.10 11.00
CA GLY A 241 -14.58 -9.82 9.65
C GLY A 241 -15.05 -8.48 9.08
N LEU A 242 -15.17 -7.46 9.95
CA LEU A 242 -15.47 -6.07 9.61
C LEU A 242 -14.22 -5.21 9.60
#